data_ce969a9bd5e270b60e8bfb9cec6fe924
#
_entry.id   ce969a9bd5e270b60e8bfb9cec6fe924
#
_cell.length_a   1.000
_cell.length_b   1.000
_cell.length_c   1.000
_cell.angle_alpha   90.00
_cell.angle_beta   90.00
_cell.angle_gamma   90.00
#
_symmetry.space_group_name_H-M   'P 1'
#
loop_
_entity.id
_entity.type
_entity.pdbx_description
1 polymer ?
#
loop_
_entity_poly.entity_id
_entity_poly.type
_entity_poly.pdbx_seq_one_letter_code
_entity_poly.pdbx_strand_id
1 'polypeptide(L)'
;MTSNGPKYTYDHPRPMVTVDTVVFAGPPESLSVLLIRRARPPYQHCWALPGGYIDMDEALEVAARRELLEETGLAVPSLDQLGAFGDPGRDPRGRTISVVYWTRLERAVPVSGGDDAREAGWFPVDRLPDLAFDHEVIIQEALKRLRSALNDT
;
A
#
# COMPACT_ATOMS: atom_id res chain seq x y z
N MET A 1 23.56 10.24 11.32
CA MET A 1 23.83 10.93 10.04
C MET A 1 22.85 12.07 9.88
N THR A 2 23.34 13.28 9.89
CA THR A 2 22.50 14.43 9.63
C THR A 2 22.31 14.56 8.13
N SER A 3 21.06 14.54 7.69
CA SER A 3 20.72 14.85 6.30
C SER A 3 21.03 16.32 6.05
N ASN A 4 21.90 16.62 5.11
CA ASN A 4 22.20 17.96 4.66
C ASN A 4 21.22 18.46 3.58
N GLY A 5 20.11 17.76 3.42
CA GLY A 5 19.07 18.15 2.48
C GLY A 5 18.27 19.37 2.96
N PRO A 6 17.52 20.04 2.06
CA PRO A 6 16.70 21.17 2.43
C PRO A 6 15.63 20.76 3.45
N LYS A 7 15.50 21.60 4.51
CA LYS A 7 14.42 21.44 5.48
C LYS A 7 13.24 22.29 5.04
N TYR A 8 12.06 21.69 5.05
CA TYR A 8 10.83 22.38 4.74
C TYR A 8 10.27 23.03 6.00
N THR A 9 9.97 24.32 5.93
CA THR A 9 9.33 25.08 7.00
C THR A 9 8.04 25.69 6.46
N TYR A 10 6.95 25.50 7.20
CA TYR A 10 5.62 25.93 6.78
C TYR A 10 4.97 26.79 7.85
N ASP A 11 4.13 27.75 7.42
CA ASP A 11 3.36 28.60 8.32
C ASP A 11 2.21 27.84 9.00
N HIS A 12 1.77 26.74 8.41
CA HIS A 12 0.69 25.92 8.95
C HIS A 12 1.12 24.47 9.02
N PRO A 13 0.60 23.70 10.01
CA PRO A 13 0.85 22.25 10.06
C PRO A 13 0.40 21.58 8.76
N ARG A 14 1.18 20.62 8.31
CA ARG A 14 0.90 19.85 7.09
C ARG A 14 0.94 18.37 7.38
N PRO A 15 -0.08 17.61 6.93
CA PRO A 15 -0.03 16.17 7.05
C PRO A 15 0.99 15.59 6.09
N MET A 16 1.49 14.40 6.43
CA MET A 16 2.27 13.60 5.50
C MET A 16 1.33 12.89 4.53
N VAL A 17 1.80 12.66 3.31
CA VAL A 17 1.05 11.89 2.31
C VAL A 17 1.83 10.64 1.95
N THR A 18 1.14 9.50 2.04
CA THR A 18 1.66 8.22 1.59
C THR A 18 0.79 7.67 0.48
N VAL A 19 1.29 6.68 -0.22
CA VAL A 19 0.52 5.87 -1.16
C VAL A 19 0.63 4.41 -0.73
N ASP A 20 -0.46 3.66 -0.89
CA ASP A 20 -0.50 2.23 -0.65
C ASP A 20 -1.21 1.56 -1.81
N THR A 21 -0.87 0.30 -2.09
CA THR A 21 -1.47 -0.41 -3.21
C THR A 21 -2.03 -1.75 -2.76
N VAL A 22 -3.28 -2.02 -3.16
CA VAL A 22 -3.92 -3.32 -2.97
C VAL A 22 -3.85 -4.07 -4.30
N VAL A 23 -3.03 -5.10 -4.37
CA VAL A 23 -2.96 -5.97 -5.55
C VAL A 23 -3.61 -7.29 -5.23
N PHE A 24 -4.73 -7.56 -5.89
CA PHE A 24 -5.38 -8.86 -5.81
C PHE A 24 -4.88 -9.77 -6.92
N ALA A 25 -4.91 -11.07 -6.69
CA ALA A 25 -4.60 -12.06 -7.71
C ALA A 25 -5.49 -13.29 -7.57
N GLY A 26 -5.77 -13.91 -8.69
CA GLY A 26 -6.56 -15.13 -8.76
C GLY A 26 -8.01 -14.89 -9.13
N PRO A 27 -8.79 -15.98 -9.20
CA PRO A 27 -10.22 -15.89 -9.53
C PRO A 27 -11.02 -15.27 -8.38
N PRO A 28 -12.20 -14.68 -8.68
CA PRO A 28 -13.01 -14.01 -7.65
C PRO A 28 -13.34 -14.84 -6.43
N GLU A 29 -13.51 -16.15 -6.61
CA GLU A 29 -13.84 -17.09 -5.52
C GLU A 29 -12.64 -17.50 -4.67
N SER A 30 -11.42 -17.13 -5.09
CA SER A 30 -10.19 -17.53 -4.41
C SER A 30 -9.10 -16.49 -4.57
N LEU A 31 -9.41 -15.26 -4.13
CA LEU A 31 -8.49 -14.13 -4.24
C LEU A 31 -7.38 -14.19 -3.19
N SER A 32 -6.19 -13.78 -3.61
CA SER A 32 -5.07 -13.46 -2.72
C SER A 32 -4.75 -11.97 -2.82
N VAL A 33 -4.12 -11.43 -1.81
CA VAL A 33 -3.64 -10.05 -1.77
C VAL A 33 -2.14 -10.05 -1.50
N LEU A 34 -1.45 -9.12 -2.16
CA LEU A 34 0.00 -8.95 -2.00
C LEU A 34 0.30 -8.12 -0.77
N LEU A 35 1.13 -8.65 0.12
CA LEU A 35 1.55 -7.97 1.33
C LEU A 35 3.08 -8.00 1.44
N ILE A 36 3.61 -7.03 2.18
CA ILE A 36 5.02 -6.99 2.56
C ILE A 36 5.13 -7.10 4.07
N ARG A 37 6.26 -7.61 4.56
CA ARG A 37 6.55 -7.66 5.99
C ARG A 37 7.43 -6.48 6.36
N ARG A 38 6.98 -5.68 7.32
CA ARG A 38 7.69 -4.47 7.73
C ARG A 38 9.00 -4.82 8.45
N ALA A 39 10.10 -4.21 8.02
CA ALA A 39 11.41 -4.41 8.63
C ALA A 39 11.66 -3.47 9.82
N ARG A 40 10.89 -2.35 9.92
CA ARG A 40 11.13 -1.28 10.91
C ARG A 40 9.85 -0.90 11.66
N PRO A 41 10.01 -0.31 12.88
CA PRO A 41 8.88 0.28 13.57
C PRO A 41 8.28 1.46 12.78
N PRO A 42 7.00 1.84 13.00
CA PRO A 42 6.02 1.13 13.82
C PRO A 42 5.56 -0.17 13.17
N TYR A 43 4.93 -1.03 13.96
CA TYR A 43 4.42 -2.33 13.49
C TYR A 43 5.51 -3.23 12.87
N GLN A 44 6.69 -3.20 13.45
CA GLN A 44 7.80 -4.04 12.99
C GLN A 44 7.40 -5.52 12.98
N HIS A 45 7.72 -6.21 11.89
CA HIS A 45 7.40 -7.62 11.63
C HIS A 45 5.92 -7.89 11.32
N CYS A 46 5.03 -6.89 11.40
CA CYS A 46 3.67 -7.02 10.89
C CYS A 46 3.66 -6.93 9.37
N TRP A 47 2.64 -7.50 8.77
CA TRP A 47 2.44 -7.41 7.33
C TRP A 47 1.67 -6.13 6.99
N ALA A 48 1.86 -5.62 5.80
CA ALA A 48 1.28 -4.36 5.36
C ALA A 48 1.11 -4.35 3.84
N LEU A 49 0.29 -3.44 3.35
CA LEU A 49 0.23 -3.14 1.93
C LEU A 49 1.56 -2.53 1.48
N PRO A 50 2.02 -2.84 0.26
CA PRO A 50 3.14 -2.13 -0.33
C PRO A 50 2.82 -0.64 -0.43
N GLY A 51 3.75 0.22 -0.06
CA GLY A 51 3.55 1.66 -0.11
C GLY A 51 4.61 2.43 0.65
N GLY A 52 4.48 3.74 0.68
CA GLY A 52 5.40 4.63 1.36
C GLY A 52 5.13 6.08 1.06
N TYR A 53 6.04 6.93 1.48
CA TYR A 53 5.93 8.37 1.28
C TYR A 53 6.15 8.72 -0.20
N ILE A 54 5.40 9.72 -0.65
CA ILE A 54 5.60 10.27 -2.00
C ILE A 54 6.84 11.18 -2.01
N ASP A 55 7.47 11.30 -3.16
CA ASP A 55 8.50 12.30 -3.41
C ASP A 55 7.82 13.63 -3.82
N MET A 56 8.47 14.76 -3.56
CA MET A 56 7.87 16.07 -3.76
C MET A 56 7.48 16.37 -5.20
N ASP A 57 8.19 15.79 -6.15
CA ASP A 57 7.96 16.04 -7.58
C ASP A 57 7.34 14.83 -8.30
N GLU A 58 6.71 13.96 -7.55
CA GLU A 58 6.21 12.67 -8.06
C GLU A 58 4.68 12.65 -8.06
N ALA A 59 4.08 12.25 -9.19
CA ALA A 59 2.65 12.02 -9.26
C ALA A 59 2.26 10.82 -8.38
N LEU A 60 1.05 10.85 -7.82
CA LEU A 60 0.60 9.85 -6.86
C LEU A 60 0.62 8.42 -7.42
N GLU A 61 0.10 8.21 -8.63
CA GLU A 61 0.12 6.88 -9.24
C GLU A 61 1.52 6.39 -9.53
N VAL A 62 2.41 7.30 -9.94
CA VAL A 62 3.83 6.98 -10.18
C VAL A 62 4.49 6.53 -8.87
N ALA A 63 4.22 7.25 -7.78
CA ALA A 63 4.72 6.87 -6.45
C ALA A 63 4.24 5.48 -6.05
N ALA A 64 2.96 5.19 -6.26
CA ALA A 64 2.38 3.89 -5.92
C ALA A 64 3.04 2.75 -6.70
N ARG A 65 3.24 2.93 -8.02
CA ARG A 65 3.93 1.94 -8.84
C ARG A 65 5.40 1.78 -8.48
N ARG A 66 6.06 2.88 -8.15
CA ARG A 66 7.47 2.87 -7.72
C ARG A 66 7.65 2.08 -6.42
N GLU A 67 6.83 2.38 -5.40
CA GLU A 67 6.89 1.67 -4.13
C GLU A 67 6.57 0.19 -4.30
N LEU A 68 5.59 -0.14 -5.11
CA LEU A 68 5.24 -1.53 -5.40
C LEU A 68 6.42 -2.28 -6.02
N LEU A 69 7.08 -1.68 -6.99
CA LEU A 69 8.25 -2.28 -7.65
C LEU A 69 9.43 -2.44 -6.68
N GLU A 70 9.73 -1.39 -5.90
CA GLU A 70 10.84 -1.41 -4.94
C GLU A 70 10.66 -2.48 -3.86
N GLU A 71 9.44 -2.63 -3.35
CA GLU A 71 9.18 -3.51 -2.20
C GLU A 71 8.83 -4.95 -2.58
N THR A 72 8.36 -5.21 -3.80
CA THR A 72 7.88 -6.54 -4.19
C THR A 72 8.46 -7.06 -5.50
N GLY A 73 9.11 -6.21 -6.28
CA GLY A 73 9.57 -6.56 -7.62
C GLY A 73 8.47 -6.60 -8.66
N LEU A 74 7.23 -6.26 -8.30
CA LEU A 74 6.09 -6.32 -9.22
C LEU A 74 5.95 -5.01 -9.97
N ALA A 75 5.97 -5.08 -11.30
CA ALA A 75 5.68 -3.96 -12.18
C ALA A 75 4.27 -4.12 -12.76
N VAL A 76 3.47 -3.08 -12.67
CA VAL A 76 2.13 -3.04 -13.25
C VAL A 76 2.02 -1.84 -14.20
N PRO A 77 1.27 -1.95 -15.31
CA PRO A 77 1.19 -0.85 -16.27
C PRO A 77 0.34 0.32 -15.77
N SER A 78 -0.66 0.05 -14.93
CA SER A 78 -1.55 1.08 -14.41
C SER A 78 -2.22 0.60 -13.13
N LEU A 79 -2.71 1.57 -12.35
CA LEU A 79 -3.45 1.33 -11.11
C LEU A 79 -4.67 2.24 -11.10
N ASP A 80 -5.76 1.75 -10.50
CA ASP A 80 -6.95 2.56 -10.28
C ASP A 80 -6.93 3.12 -8.86
N GLN A 81 -7.37 4.35 -8.68
CA GLN A 81 -7.46 4.96 -7.36
C GLN A 81 -8.66 4.40 -6.61
N LEU A 82 -8.41 3.87 -5.42
CA LEU A 82 -9.48 3.41 -4.51
C LEU A 82 -10.07 4.59 -3.74
N GLY A 83 -9.23 5.41 -3.16
CA GLY A 83 -9.64 6.53 -2.36
C GLY A 83 -8.56 6.96 -1.37
N ALA A 84 -8.92 7.93 -0.53
CA ALA A 84 -8.03 8.45 0.51
C ALA A 84 -8.46 7.93 1.88
N PHE A 85 -7.48 7.55 2.68
CA PHE A 85 -7.67 7.08 4.05
C PHE A 85 -6.88 8.01 4.96
N GLY A 86 -7.57 8.83 5.72
CA GLY A 86 -6.94 9.91 6.44
C GLY A 86 -7.52 10.18 7.83
N ASP A 87 -8.06 9.16 8.49
CA ASP A 87 -8.58 9.35 9.85
C ASP A 87 -7.45 9.71 10.81
N PRO A 88 -7.70 10.66 11.74
CA PRO A 88 -6.73 10.96 12.79
C PRO A 88 -6.37 9.71 13.57
N GLY A 89 -5.08 9.55 13.88
CA GLY A 89 -4.61 8.42 14.68
C GLY A 89 -4.38 7.12 13.93
N ARG A 90 -4.66 7.08 12.62
CA ARG A 90 -4.40 5.87 11.81
C ARG A 90 -2.93 5.48 11.77
N ASP A 91 -2.04 6.45 11.89
CA ASP A 91 -0.59 6.26 11.89
C ASP A 91 -0.02 6.88 13.16
N PRO A 92 0.67 6.09 14.01
CA PRO A 92 1.22 6.62 15.26
C PRO A 92 2.35 7.62 15.08
N ARG A 93 2.95 7.71 13.89
CA ARG A 93 4.05 8.65 13.62
C ARG A 93 3.57 10.09 13.48
N GLY A 94 2.29 10.30 13.14
CA GLY A 94 1.71 11.64 12.97
C GLY A 94 0.55 11.62 12.00
N ARG A 95 0.04 12.82 11.70
CA ARG A 95 -1.09 13.00 10.77
C ARG A 95 -0.66 12.55 9.37
N THR A 96 -1.20 11.43 8.91
CA THR A 96 -0.82 10.83 7.63
C THR A 96 -2.07 10.47 6.84
N ILE A 97 -2.09 10.89 5.58
CA ILE A 97 -3.16 10.57 4.65
C ILE A 97 -2.57 9.63 3.61
N SER A 98 -3.17 8.44 3.46
CA SER A 98 -2.77 7.51 2.40
C SER A 98 -3.73 7.59 1.24
N VAL A 99 -3.20 7.82 0.05
CA VAL A 99 -3.97 7.68 -1.19
C VAL A 99 -3.73 6.27 -1.70
N VAL A 100 -4.80 5.49 -1.78
CA VAL A 100 -4.72 4.07 -2.04
C VAL A 100 -5.13 3.76 -3.46
N TYR A 101 -4.35 2.90 -4.08
CA TYR A 101 -4.56 2.38 -5.44
C TYR A 101 -4.82 0.88 -5.37
N TRP A 102 -5.41 0.32 -6.42
CA TRP A 102 -5.68 -1.11 -6.48
C TRP A 102 -5.64 -1.62 -7.91
N THR A 103 -5.41 -2.91 -8.04
CA THR A 103 -5.51 -3.64 -9.31
C THR A 103 -5.76 -5.12 -9.02
N ARG A 104 -6.08 -5.87 -10.06
CA ARG A 104 -6.24 -7.31 -9.98
C ARG A 104 -5.48 -7.99 -11.12
N LEU A 105 -4.69 -9.00 -10.76
CA LEU A 105 -4.00 -9.88 -11.69
C LEU A 105 -4.76 -11.20 -11.82
N GLU A 106 -4.68 -11.83 -12.96
CA GLU A 106 -5.34 -13.14 -13.16
C GLU A 106 -4.79 -14.22 -12.22
N ARG A 107 -3.51 -14.13 -11.88
CA ARG A 107 -2.83 -15.08 -11.00
C ARG A 107 -1.72 -14.41 -10.22
N ALA A 108 -1.38 -15.01 -9.07
CA ALA A 108 -0.24 -14.59 -8.28
C ALA A 108 1.05 -14.88 -9.06
N VAL A 109 1.83 -13.82 -9.29
CA VAL A 109 3.14 -13.93 -9.92
C VAL A 109 4.23 -13.96 -8.86
N PRO A 110 5.43 -14.47 -9.15
CA PRO A 110 6.51 -14.45 -8.18
C PRO A 110 6.85 -13.04 -7.71
N VAL A 111 7.05 -12.89 -6.40
CA VAL A 111 7.44 -11.62 -5.77
C VAL A 111 8.58 -11.89 -4.79
N SER A 112 9.31 -10.84 -4.44
CA SER A 112 10.38 -10.93 -3.45
C SER A 112 10.49 -9.61 -2.71
N GLY A 113 10.85 -9.66 -1.41
CA GLY A 113 11.08 -8.46 -0.64
C GLY A 113 12.22 -7.62 -1.22
N GLY A 114 12.17 -6.34 -0.98
CA GLY A 114 13.21 -5.39 -1.39
C GLY A 114 13.05 -4.11 -0.59
N ASP A 115 14.09 -3.28 -0.60
CA ASP A 115 14.13 -2.02 0.10
C ASP A 115 13.83 -2.21 1.61
N ASP A 116 12.81 -1.52 2.15
CA ASP A 116 12.42 -1.65 3.56
C ASP A 116 11.48 -2.83 3.82
N ALA A 117 11.16 -3.62 2.81
CA ALA A 117 10.35 -4.82 2.96
C ALA A 117 11.23 -6.04 3.19
N ARG A 118 11.08 -6.69 4.34
CA ARG A 118 11.83 -7.90 4.68
C ARG A 118 11.41 -9.08 3.81
N GLU A 119 10.12 -9.18 3.53
CA GLU A 119 9.50 -10.23 2.73
C GLU A 119 8.34 -9.66 1.95
N ALA A 120 8.00 -10.29 0.84
CA ALA A 120 6.76 -10.06 0.12
C ALA A 120 6.08 -11.40 -0.13
N GLY A 121 4.76 -11.43 -0.12
CA GLY A 121 4.03 -12.66 -0.33
C GLY A 121 2.55 -12.44 -0.60
N TRP A 122 1.91 -13.50 -1.09
CA TRP A 122 0.49 -13.54 -1.38
C TRP A 122 -0.25 -14.24 -0.27
N PHE A 123 -1.34 -13.64 0.20
CA PHE A 123 -2.16 -14.18 1.28
C PHE A 123 -3.61 -14.31 0.84
N PRO A 124 -4.28 -15.44 1.13
CA PRO A 124 -5.71 -15.53 0.90
C PRO A 124 -6.46 -14.40 1.61
N VAL A 125 -7.40 -13.76 0.93
CA VAL A 125 -8.12 -12.61 1.52
C VAL A 125 -9.00 -13.01 2.71
N ASP A 126 -9.33 -14.29 2.85
CA ASP A 126 -10.10 -14.82 3.99
C ASP A 126 -9.22 -15.31 5.13
N ARG A 127 -7.90 -15.25 5.00
CA ARG A 127 -6.93 -15.66 6.05
C ARG A 127 -5.75 -14.70 6.08
N LEU A 128 -6.03 -13.44 6.39
CA LEU A 128 -5.00 -12.41 6.46
C LEU A 128 -4.16 -12.56 7.73
N PRO A 129 -2.85 -12.28 7.66
CA PRO A 129 -2.01 -12.19 8.86
C PRO A 129 -2.33 -10.91 9.64
N ASP A 130 -1.62 -10.69 10.77
CA ASP A 130 -1.70 -9.44 11.50
C ASP A 130 -1.19 -8.30 10.62
N LEU A 131 -2.04 -7.31 10.41
CA LEU A 131 -1.76 -6.18 9.54
C LEU A 131 -1.44 -4.92 10.32
N ALA A 132 -0.53 -4.12 9.75
CA ALA A 132 -0.16 -2.82 10.28
C ALA A 132 -1.24 -1.78 9.99
N PHE A 133 -1.26 -0.72 10.80
CA PHE A 133 -2.12 0.47 10.61
C PHE A 133 -3.59 0.07 10.48
N ASP A 134 -4.28 0.70 9.52
CA ASP A 134 -5.66 0.40 9.14
C ASP A 134 -5.74 -0.40 7.84
N HIS A 135 -4.68 -1.13 7.49
CA HIS A 135 -4.59 -1.82 6.21
C HIS A 135 -5.66 -2.90 6.03
N GLU A 136 -6.14 -3.52 7.12
CA GLU A 136 -7.26 -4.45 7.04
C GLU A 136 -8.53 -3.75 6.53
N VAL A 137 -8.82 -2.56 7.05
CA VAL A 137 -9.97 -1.74 6.59
C VAL A 137 -9.82 -1.41 5.13
N ILE A 138 -8.63 -1.02 4.70
CA ILE A 138 -8.33 -0.68 3.30
C ILE A 138 -8.59 -1.88 2.39
N ILE A 139 -8.11 -3.06 2.77
CA ILE A 139 -8.31 -4.29 1.98
C ILE A 139 -9.80 -4.61 1.85
N GLN A 140 -10.58 -4.46 2.92
CA GLN A 140 -12.02 -4.72 2.87
C GLN A 140 -12.74 -3.75 1.93
N GLU A 141 -12.35 -2.48 1.93
CA GLU A 141 -12.91 -1.50 0.99
C GLU A 141 -12.54 -1.83 -0.46
N ALA A 142 -11.30 -2.27 -0.69
CA ALA A 142 -10.86 -2.69 -2.01
C ALA A 142 -11.63 -3.93 -2.50
N LEU A 143 -11.89 -4.89 -1.61
CA LEU A 143 -12.71 -6.06 -1.93
C LEU A 143 -14.13 -5.67 -2.35
N LYS A 144 -14.73 -4.71 -1.65
CA LYS A 144 -16.06 -4.19 -2.03
C LYS A 144 -16.02 -3.56 -3.43
N ARG A 145 -14.99 -2.79 -3.72
CA ARG A 145 -14.82 -2.17 -5.04
C ARG A 145 -14.68 -3.21 -6.14
N LEU A 146 -13.86 -4.23 -5.91
CA LEU A 146 -13.64 -5.31 -6.87
C LEU A 146 -14.94 -6.07 -7.13
N ARG A 147 -15.67 -6.47 -6.07
CA ARG A 147 -16.93 -7.20 -6.20
C ARG A 147 -17.98 -6.39 -6.93
N SER A 148 -18.06 -5.10 -6.65
CA SER A 148 -18.96 -4.18 -7.37
C SER A 148 -18.63 -4.12 -8.86
N ALA A 149 -17.35 -4.01 -9.21
CA ALA A 149 -16.90 -3.99 -10.60
C ALA A 149 -17.22 -5.29 -11.34
N LEU A 150 -17.13 -6.43 -10.65
CA LEU A 150 -17.47 -7.74 -11.24
C LEU A 150 -18.96 -7.91 -11.48
N ASN A 151 -19.81 -7.30 -10.65
CA ASN A 151 -21.26 -7.38 -10.78
C ASN A 151 -21.80 -6.44 -11.87
N ASP A 152 -21.02 -5.46 -12.32
CA ASP A 152 -21.42 -4.49 -13.35
C ASP A 152 -21.12 -4.96 -14.78
N THR A 153 -20.60 -6.19 -14.94
CA THR A 153 -20.32 -6.79 -16.26
C THR A 153 -21.40 -7.75 -16.70
#